data_65860595f24234a5bf0540a6c9dab1da
#
_entry.id   65860595f24234a5bf0540a6c9dab1da
#
_cell.length_a   1.000
_cell.length_b   1.000
_cell.length_c   1.000
_cell.angle_alpha   90.00
_cell.angle_beta   90.00
_cell.angle_gamma   90.00
#
_symmetry.space_group_name_H-M   'P 1'
#
loop_
_entity.id
_entity.type
_entity.pdbx_description
1 polymer ?
#
loop_
_entity_poly.entity_id
_entity_poly.type
_entity_poly.pdbx_seq_one_letter_code
_entity_poly.pdbx_strand_id
1 'polypeptide(L)'
;VFASAAPNSDYTLVSPYKDVDWSSRKAYKTGLHTHSSVSDGSETFRNMIYAAYEQNYDILSFSEHGITGRAWDKTPFIRPLYLYSYLLGYDKKPLTPEEFAAVTDGSAAVGAAGEARGRGMFCLTGSNELNGVTVTMSHVNGYFLPENVGNMDWGFENGYDYALSLVEKHGGVSHINHPGDWSGTVWDDKKGEFNTESVDLLTDKLLRYPSCLGVEAVNGFTSVTAHDRVMWDSLLTRCLPYGKTVFGFAGSDAHTTGRLNSCFMYFMLDEVSNESIRSCMERGEFFGATHTVISSGAIGPEQDVHAPEGIDQPLARVSSLTTEGHKITLCAGNADYVQWIANGRIIAKQELSDGKATLDLDTLSTEDMLYVRCEIYNVNGMVFSQPIVIDRGSAPLKYEPNTTAAQRTEFILKSTRVYVIFKALFDLISDSIKK
;
A
#
# COMPACT_ATOMS: atom_id res chain seq x y z
N VAL A 1 18.14 40.67 5.47
CA VAL A 1 17.96 40.88 4.02
C VAL A 1 17.66 39.48 3.47
N PHE A 2 16.37 39.18 3.28
CA PHE A 2 15.98 37.92 2.61
C PHE A 2 16.26 38.13 1.12
N ALA A 3 17.11 37.27 0.56
CA ALA A 3 17.29 37.22 -0.89
C ALA A 3 15.94 36.82 -1.50
N SER A 4 15.42 37.64 -2.42
CA SER A 4 14.29 37.29 -3.23
C SER A 4 14.66 36.01 -4.01
N ALA A 5 13.90 34.94 -3.86
CA ALA A 5 14.05 33.76 -4.69
C ALA A 5 14.03 34.17 -6.17
N ALA A 6 14.92 33.60 -6.97
CA ALA A 6 14.86 33.75 -8.42
C ALA A 6 13.51 33.23 -8.90
N PRO A 7 12.93 33.79 -9.98
CA PRO A 7 11.65 33.32 -10.49
C PRO A 7 11.74 31.82 -10.79
N ASN A 8 10.81 31.06 -10.22
CA ASN A 8 10.71 29.62 -10.42
C ASN A 8 10.71 29.31 -11.93
N SER A 9 11.50 28.31 -12.33
CA SER A 9 11.43 27.75 -13.67
C SER A 9 10.00 27.29 -13.96
N ASP A 10 9.50 27.53 -15.19
CA ASP A 10 8.18 27.07 -15.63
C ASP A 10 8.03 25.57 -15.39
N TYR A 11 7.04 25.18 -14.61
CA TYR A 11 6.63 23.80 -14.37
C TYR A 11 5.11 23.72 -14.23
N THR A 12 4.57 22.52 -14.38
CA THR A 12 3.16 22.23 -14.14
C THR A 12 3.01 21.18 -13.05
N LEU A 13 1.89 21.22 -12.34
CA LEU A 13 1.53 20.20 -11.35
C LEU A 13 0.66 19.13 -12.02
N VAL A 14 1.18 17.91 -12.08
CA VAL A 14 0.43 16.76 -12.59
C VAL A 14 -0.14 15.98 -11.40
N SER A 15 -1.40 16.26 -11.10
CA SER A 15 -2.12 15.62 -10.00
C SER A 15 -2.80 14.33 -10.46
N PRO A 16 -2.71 13.22 -9.72
CA PRO A 16 -3.51 12.03 -9.96
C PRO A 16 -5.01 12.31 -9.77
N TYR A 17 -5.35 13.34 -9.02
CA TYR A 17 -6.73 13.71 -8.68
C TYR A 17 -7.36 14.72 -9.64
N LYS A 18 -6.68 15.08 -10.74
CA LYS A 18 -7.16 16.15 -11.66
C LYS A 18 -8.52 15.87 -12.29
N ASP A 19 -8.85 14.58 -12.48
CA ASP A 19 -10.09 14.13 -13.09
C ASP A 19 -11.15 13.69 -12.06
N VAL A 20 -10.86 13.86 -10.76
CA VAL A 20 -11.81 13.55 -9.68
C VAL A 20 -12.84 14.67 -9.56
N ASP A 21 -14.10 14.35 -9.82
CA ASP A 21 -15.22 15.24 -9.48
C ASP A 21 -15.54 15.11 -7.98
N TRP A 22 -15.00 16.02 -7.19
CA TRP A 22 -15.15 16.03 -5.74
C TRP A 22 -16.59 16.26 -5.26
N SER A 23 -17.49 16.67 -6.14
CA SER A 23 -18.90 16.87 -5.81
C SER A 23 -19.73 15.59 -5.87
N SER A 24 -19.30 14.61 -6.67
CA SER A 24 -20.05 13.37 -6.93
C SER A 24 -19.32 12.11 -6.43
N ARG A 25 -18.00 12.06 -6.55
CA ARG A 25 -17.21 10.87 -6.15
C ARG A 25 -17.19 10.68 -4.65
N LYS A 26 -17.28 9.42 -4.24
CA LYS A 26 -17.25 9.00 -2.84
C LYS A 26 -15.94 8.28 -2.53
N ALA A 27 -15.51 8.43 -1.28
CA ALA A 27 -14.40 7.67 -0.74
C ALA A 27 -14.91 6.29 -0.25
N TYR A 28 -14.42 5.22 -0.86
CA TYR A 28 -14.77 3.84 -0.52
C TYR A 28 -13.63 3.19 0.28
N LYS A 29 -13.92 2.78 1.52
CA LYS A 29 -12.97 2.07 2.38
C LYS A 29 -12.68 0.69 1.80
N THR A 30 -11.41 0.44 1.46
CA THR A 30 -10.98 -0.70 0.67
C THR A 30 -9.87 -1.47 1.37
N GLY A 31 -10.07 -2.77 1.58
CA GLY A 31 -9.05 -3.72 2.04
C GLY A 31 -8.50 -4.51 0.86
N LEU A 32 -7.22 -4.34 0.56
CA LEU A 32 -6.56 -4.99 -0.56
C LEU A 32 -5.63 -6.14 -0.14
N HIS A 33 -5.14 -6.13 1.09
CA HIS A 33 -4.19 -7.11 1.61
C HIS A 33 -4.76 -7.76 2.87
N THR A 34 -5.32 -8.95 2.70
CA THR A 34 -6.06 -9.65 3.75
C THR A 34 -5.91 -11.16 3.59
N HIS A 35 -5.64 -11.85 4.69
CA HIS A 35 -5.52 -13.30 4.78
C HIS A 35 -6.60 -13.90 5.67
N SER A 36 -6.84 -15.17 5.47
CA SER A 36 -7.73 -15.98 6.31
C SER A 36 -7.13 -17.37 6.53
N SER A 37 -7.87 -18.25 7.19
CA SER A 37 -7.50 -19.64 7.32
C SER A 37 -7.39 -20.40 5.97
N VAL A 38 -7.74 -19.77 4.86
CA VAL A 38 -7.53 -20.33 3.51
C VAL A 38 -6.03 -20.47 3.22
N SER A 39 -5.21 -19.49 3.64
CA SER A 39 -3.74 -19.61 3.66
C SER A 39 -3.23 -19.78 5.09
N ASP A 40 -2.75 -18.75 5.72
CA ASP A 40 -2.04 -18.78 7.01
C ASP A 40 -2.65 -17.85 8.07
N GLY A 41 -3.76 -17.18 7.75
CA GLY A 41 -4.53 -16.42 8.73
C GLY A 41 -5.09 -17.32 9.83
N SER A 42 -5.19 -16.79 11.03
CA SER A 42 -5.71 -17.51 12.21
C SER A 42 -7.23 -17.44 12.35
N GLU A 43 -7.89 -16.63 11.53
CA GLU A 43 -9.35 -16.49 11.50
C GLU A 43 -9.96 -17.18 10.30
N THR A 44 -11.21 -17.65 10.45
CA THR A 44 -11.94 -18.26 9.35
C THR A 44 -12.23 -17.26 8.24
N PHE A 45 -12.33 -17.75 7.01
CA PHE A 45 -12.69 -16.93 5.85
C PHE A 45 -13.98 -16.13 6.09
N ARG A 46 -15.00 -16.78 6.68
CA ARG A 46 -16.30 -16.16 7.01
C ARG A 46 -16.14 -15.07 8.07
N ASN A 47 -15.39 -15.33 9.15
CA ASN A 47 -15.18 -14.35 10.22
C ASN A 47 -14.48 -13.09 9.70
N MET A 48 -13.49 -13.26 8.82
CA MET A 48 -12.81 -12.12 8.20
C MET A 48 -13.76 -11.28 7.35
N ILE A 49 -14.66 -11.90 6.56
CA ILE A 49 -15.67 -11.20 5.76
C ILE A 49 -16.60 -10.40 6.66
N TYR A 50 -17.19 -11.03 7.68
CA TYR A 50 -18.13 -10.36 8.58
C TYR A 50 -17.45 -9.25 9.39
N ALA A 51 -16.23 -9.49 9.88
CA ALA A 51 -15.49 -8.46 10.61
C ALA A 51 -15.16 -7.24 9.73
N ALA A 52 -14.79 -7.45 8.45
CA ALA A 52 -14.60 -6.35 7.53
C ALA A 52 -15.92 -5.59 7.25
N TYR A 53 -17.02 -6.34 7.10
CA TYR A 53 -18.34 -5.77 6.90
C TYR A 53 -18.76 -4.91 8.10
N GLU A 54 -18.56 -5.39 9.33
CA GLU A 54 -18.83 -4.65 10.58
C GLU A 54 -17.91 -3.45 10.77
N GLN A 55 -16.67 -3.53 10.29
CA GLN A 55 -15.69 -2.44 10.33
C GLN A 55 -15.82 -1.46 9.15
N ASN A 56 -16.98 -1.43 8.51
CA ASN A 56 -17.35 -0.47 7.47
C ASN A 56 -16.52 -0.53 6.17
N TYR A 57 -15.94 -1.67 5.82
CA TYR A 57 -15.35 -1.83 4.50
C TYR A 57 -16.42 -1.80 3.40
N ASP A 58 -16.10 -1.12 2.31
CA ASP A 58 -16.93 -1.04 1.09
C ASP A 58 -16.46 -2.01 0.02
N ILE A 59 -15.16 -2.29 0.01
CA ILE A 59 -14.51 -3.19 -0.93
C ILE A 59 -13.55 -4.05 -0.12
N LEU A 60 -13.63 -5.38 -0.29
CA LEU A 60 -12.69 -6.30 0.34
C LEU A 60 -12.14 -7.29 -0.67
N SER A 61 -10.84 -7.49 -0.62
CA SER A 61 -10.11 -8.48 -1.39
C SER A 61 -9.33 -9.42 -0.46
N PHE A 62 -9.34 -10.71 -0.76
CA PHE A 62 -8.43 -11.66 -0.13
C PHE A 62 -7.24 -11.90 -1.04
N SER A 63 -6.06 -11.58 -0.54
CA SER A 63 -4.77 -11.82 -1.17
C SER A 63 -4.07 -13.02 -0.53
N GLU A 64 -4.75 -14.15 -0.48
CA GLU A 64 -4.22 -15.37 0.13
C GLU A 64 -2.90 -15.80 -0.52
N HIS A 65 -1.97 -16.32 0.26
CA HIS A 65 -0.65 -16.73 -0.23
C HIS A 65 -0.73 -17.78 -1.34
N GLY A 66 -0.42 -17.37 -2.57
CA GLY A 66 -0.42 -18.23 -3.75
C GLY A 66 -1.78 -18.87 -4.03
N ILE A 67 -2.88 -18.20 -3.69
CA ILE A 67 -4.24 -18.63 -3.95
C ILE A 67 -5.04 -17.44 -4.49
N THR A 68 -5.48 -17.55 -5.74
CA THR A 68 -6.29 -16.48 -6.36
C THR A 68 -7.69 -16.46 -5.76
N GLY A 69 -8.07 -15.30 -5.24
CA GLY A 69 -9.34 -15.05 -4.58
C GLY A 69 -10.53 -15.25 -5.51
N ARG A 70 -11.56 -15.93 -5.03
CA ARG A 70 -12.84 -16.18 -5.70
C ARG A 70 -13.96 -15.41 -5.01
N ALA A 71 -15.14 -15.42 -5.63
CA ALA A 71 -16.34 -14.91 -4.97
C ALA A 71 -16.58 -15.64 -3.63
N TRP A 72 -17.04 -14.92 -2.62
CA TRP A 72 -17.11 -15.43 -1.24
C TRP A 72 -18.12 -16.56 -1.02
N ASP A 73 -19.02 -16.79 -1.96
CA ASP A 73 -19.94 -17.94 -1.99
C ASP A 73 -19.35 -19.18 -2.69
N LYS A 74 -18.11 -19.08 -3.20
CA LYS A 74 -17.40 -20.18 -3.84
C LYS A 74 -16.37 -20.77 -2.89
N THR A 75 -16.28 -22.09 -2.89
CA THR A 75 -15.22 -22.78 -2.10
C THR A 75 -13.85 -22.28 -2.53
N PRO A 76 -13.04 -21.72 -1.61
CA PRO A 76 -11.69 -21.29 -1.93
C PRO A 76 -10.84 -22.47 -2.41
N PHE A 77 -9.84 -22.16 -3.24
CA PHE A 77 -8.82 -23.16 -3.53
C PHE A 77 -8.05 -23.50 -2.26
N ILE A 78 -7.66 -24.78 -2.12
CA ILE A 78 -6.91 -25.24 -0.97
C ILE A 78 -5.58 -25.75 -1.47
N ARG A 79 -4.51 -25.13 -1.02
CA ARG A 79 -3.16 -25.64 -1.29
C ARG A 79 -2.82 -26.75 -0.31
N PRO A 80 -2.15 -27.84 -0.77
CA PRO A 80 -1.70 -28.90 0.11
C PRO A 80 -0.84 -28.42 1.27
N LEU A 81 -0.07 -27.34 1.07
CA LEU A 81 0.75 -26.73 2.11
C LEU A 81 -0.05 -26.24 3.31
N TYR A 82 -1.31 -25.77 3.09
CA TYR A 82 -2.20 -25.29 4.14
C TYR A 82 -3.18 -26.36 4.66
N LEU A 83 -3.00 -27.62 4.28
CA LEU A 83 -3.82 -28.71 4.83
C LEU A 83 -3.68 -28.84 6.35
N TYR A 84 -2.53 -28.45 6.90
CA TYR A 84 -2.31 -28.47 8.35
C TYR A 84 -3.35 -27.65 9.11
N SER A 85 -3.83 -26.54 8.54
CA SER A 85 -4.86 -25.72 9.18
C SER A 85 -6.21 -26.44 9.30
N TYR A 86 -6.53 -27.36 8.38
CA TYR A 86 -7.66 -28.27 8.54
C TYR A 86 -7.46 -29.24 9.70
N LEU A 87 -6.24 -29.76 9.88
CA LEU A 87 -5.91 -30.65 10.99
C LEU A 87 -6.00 -29.92 12.33
N LEU A 88 -5.80 -28.60 12.33
CA LEU A 88 -6.00 -27.73 13.49
C LEU A 88 -7.47 -27.29 13.68
N GLY A 89 -8.37 -27.71 12.78
CA GLY A 89 -9.81 -27.41 12.89
C GLY A 89 -10.23 -26.06 12.35
N TYR A 90 -9.38 -25.35 11.61
CA TYR A 90 -9.76 -24.09 10.96
C TYR A 90 -10.75 -24.31 9.83
N ASP A 91 -11.91 -23.67 9.92
CA ASP A 91 -12.96 -23.75 8.90
C ASP A 91 -12.63 -22.78 7.74
N LYS A 92 -12.72 -23.32 6.52
CA LYS A 92 -12.50 -22.60 5.26
C LYS A 92 -13.78 -22.50 4.41
N LYS A 93 -14.95 -22.68 5.05
CA LYS A 93 -16.22 -22.66 4.33
C LYS A 93 -16.51 -21.29 3.74
N PRO A 94 -17.04 -21.23 2.49
CA PRO A 94 -17.55 -20.00 1.90
C PRO A 94 -18.82 -19.54 2.63
N LEU A 95 -19.28 -18.35 2.29
CA LEU A 95 -20.65 -17.92 2.60
C LEU A 95 -21.66 -18.79 1.83
N THR A 96 -22.88 -18.91 2.35
CA THR A 96 -23.98 -19.41 1.51
C THR A 96 -24.36 -18.35 0.48
N PRO A 97 -25.06 -18.71 -0.61
CA PRO A 97 -25.54 -17.71 -1.57
C PRO A 97 -26.39 -16.60 -0.93
N GLU A 98 -27.20 -16.94 0.07
CA GLU A 98 -28.04 -16.00 0.80
C GLU A 98 -27.20 -15.03 1.66
N GLU A 99 -26.19 -15.55 2.37
CA GLU A 99 -25.26 -14.74 3.15
C GLU A 99 -24.43 -13.81 2.26
N PHE A 100 -23.95 -14.34 1.13
CA PHE A 100 -23.21 -13.55 0.15
C PHE A 100 -24.07 -12.41 -0.40
N ALA A 101 -25.32 -12.70 -0.77
CA ALA A 101 -26.27 -11.69 -1.22
C ALA A 101 -26.49 -10.62 -0.12
N ALA A 102 -26.72 -11.04 1.12
CA ALA A 102 -26.99 -10.12 2.22
C ALA A 102 -25.78 -9.21 2.56
N VAL A 103 -24.55 -9.70 2.47
CA VAL A 103 -23.33 -8.89 2.66
C VAL A 103 -23.15 -7.93 1.49
N THR A 104 -23.42 -8.37 0.26
CA THR A 104 -23.16 -7.55 -0.94
C THR A 104 -24.27 -6.53 -1.21
N ASP A 105 -25.49 -6.75 -0.76
CA ASP A 105 -26.58 -5.78 -0.87
C ASP A 105 -26.77 -4.89 0.38
N GLY A 106 -26.10 -5.22 1.49
CA GLY A 106 -26.13 -4.46 2.73
C GLY A 106 -27.28 -4.84 3.67
N SER A 107 -28.02 -5.91 3.40
CA SER A 107 -29.10 -6.40 4.28
C SER A 107 -28.59 -7.27 5.44
N ALA A 108 -27.33 -7.70 5.42
CA ALA A 108 -26.74 -8.43 6.53
C ALA A 108 -26.76 -7.57 7.80
N ALA A 109 -27.10 -8.22 8.92
CA ALA A 109 -27.16 -7.58 10.22
C ALA A 109 -25.76 -7.27 10.76
N VAL A 110 -25.63 -6.14 11.46
CA VAL A 110 -24.40 -5.72 12.14
C VAL A 110 -24.67 -5.34 13.59
N GLY A 111 -23.66 -5.53 14.43
CA GLY A 111 -23.70 -5.16 15.83
C GLY A 111 -24.72 -5.96 16.66
N ALA A 112 -24.78 -5.65 17.95
CA ALA A 112 -25.63 -6.35 18.91
C ALA A 112 -27.16 -6.14 18.68
N ALA A 113 -27.54 -5.06 18.01
CA ALA A 113 -28.93 -4.76 17.68
C ALA A 113 -29.46 -5.56 16.48
N GLY A 114 -28.57 -6.16 15.68
CA GLY A 114 -28.94 -6.96 14.52
C GLY A 114 -29.59 -6.15 13.41
N GLU A 115 -29.30 -4.86 13.32
CA GLU A 115 -29.82 -4.00 12.26
C GLU A 115 -29.04 -4.19 10.95
N ALA A 116 -29.72 -4.08 9.82
CA ALA A 116 -29.08 -4.12 8.51
C ALA A 116 -28.10 -2.95 8.37
N ARG A 117 -26.91 -3.20 7.83
CA ARG A 117 -25.92 -2.14 7.59
C ARG A 117 -26.42 -1.09 6.58
N GLY A 118 -27.31 -1.48 5.65
CA GLY A 118 -27.88 -0.59 4.63
C GLY A 118 -26.92 -0.20 3.51
N ARG A 119 -25.69 -0.77 3.51
CA ARG A 119 -24.65 -0.54 2.51
C ARG A 119 -23.90 -1.84 2.26
N GLY A 120 -23.88 -2.29 1.01
CA GLY A 120 -23.19 -3.52 0.62
C GLY A 120 -21.66 -3.41 0.70
N MET A 121 -21.00 -4.56 0.68
CA MET A 121 -19.55 -4.67 0.56
C MET A 121 -19.21 -5.45 -0.72
N PHE A 122 -18.43 -4.84 -1.59
CA PHE A 122 -18.03 -5.41 -2.87
C PHE A 122 -16.95 -6.48 -2.68
N CYS A 123 -17.18 -7.64 -3.29
CA CYS A 123 -16.23 -8.75 -3.32
C CYS A 123 -15.26 -8.56 -4.50
N LEU A 124 -14.07 -8.05 -4.25
CA LEU A 124 -13.03 -7.94 -5.26
C LEU A 124 -12.33 -9.30 -5.41
N THR A 125 -12.56 -9.94 -6.55
CA THR A 125 -11.97 -11.25 -6.90
C THR A 125 -10.68 -11.09 -7.71
N GLY A 126 -9.95 -12.21 -7.91
CA GLY A 126 -8.75 -12.23 -8.74
C GLY A 126 -7.52 -11.64 -8.07
N SER A 127 -7.48 -11.59 -6.75
CA SER A 127 -6.33 -11.14 -5.98
C SER A 127 -5.53 -12.32 -5.45
N ASN A 128 -4.22 -12.13 -5.31
CA ASN A 128 -3.31 -13.17 -4.86
C ASN A 128 -2.02 -12.54 -4.32
N GLU A 129 -1.58 -12.91 -3.13
CA GLU A 129 -0.23 -12.58 -2.71
C GLU A 129 0.74 -13.65 -3.23
N LEU A 130 1.37 -13.32 -4.34
CA LEU A 130 2.35 -14.14 -5.03
C LEU A 130 3.66 -14.20 -4.24
N ASN A 131 4.37 -15.30 -4.36
CA ASN A 131 5.60 -15.61 -3.61
C ASN A 131 5.43 -15.78 -2.09
N GLY A 132 4.23 -15.68 -1.54
CA GLY A 132 3.99 -15.77 -0.09
C GLY A 132 4.36 -17.11 0.54
N VAL A 133 4.46 -18.18 -0.22
CA VAL A 133 4.86 -19.52 0.26
C VAL A 133 6.22 -19.94 -0.25
N THR A 134 6.98 -19.04 -0.77
CA THR A 134 8.30 -19.31 -1.35
C THR A 134 9.41 -19.15 -0.31
N VAL A 135 10.61 -19.54 -0.67
CA VAL A 135 11.81 -19.30 0.14
C VAL A 135 12.20 -17.82 0.10
N THR A 136 11.72 -17.09 -0.90
CA THR A 136 11.96 -15.64 -1.05
C THR A 136 10.95 -14.84 -0.25
N MET A 137 11.33 -13.65 0.20
CA MET A 137 10.46 -12.70 0.90
C MET A 137 9.94 -11.60 -0.04
N SER A 138 9.95 -11.85 -1.34
CA SER A 138 9.57 -10.91 -2.40
C SER A 138 8.07 -11.02 -2.71
N HIS A 139 7.24 -10.65 -1.75
CA HIS A 139 5.80 -10.74 -1.88
C HIS A 139 5.24 -9.64 -2.78
N VAL A 140 4.26 -10.00 -3.60
CA VAL A 140 3.59 -9.12 -4.55
C VAL A 140 2.11 -9.39 -4.54
N ASN A 141 1.30 -8.39 -4.28
CA ASN A 141 -0.13 -8.49 -4.52
C ASN A 141 -0.43 -8.24 -5.99
N GLY A 142 -1.01 -9.25 -6.64
CA GLY A 142 -1.59 -9.15 -7.97
C GLY A 142 -3.10 -9.07 -7.91
N TYR A 143 -3.71 -8.30 -8.80
CA TYR A 143 -5.15 -8.05 -8.87
C TYR A 143 -5.68 -8.27 -10.27
N PHE A 144 -6.97 -8.56 -10.38
CA PHE A 144 -7.68 -8.83 -11.65
C PHE A 144 -7.09 -10.02 -12.41
N LEU A 145 -6.57 -10.99 -11.65
CA LEU A 145 -6.02 -12.22 -12.21
C LEU A 145 -7.15 -13.20 -12.54
N PRO A 146 -7.04 -13.95 -13.66
CA PRO A 146 -7.90 -15.09 -13.89
C PRO A 146 -7.81 -16.12 -12.77
N GLU A 147 -8.89 -16.89 -12.55
CA GLU A 147 -8.87 -18.01 -11.61
C GLU A 147 -7.70 -18.95 -11.92
N ASN A 148 -7.08 -19.48 -10.87
CA ASN A 148 -5.93 -20.38 -10.89
C ASN A 148 -4.57 -19.79 -11.29
N VAL A 149 -4.48 -18.50 -11.59
CA VAL A 149 -3.17 -17.85 -11.84
C VAL A 149 -2.43 -17.70 -10.52
N GLY A 150 -1.19 -18.20 -10.46
CA GLY A 150 -0.37 -18.16 -9.23
C GLY A 150 -0.75 -19.22 -8.19
N ASN A 151 -1.82 -19.99 -8.40
CA ASN A 151 -2.12 -21.13 -7.57
C ASN A 151 -1.01 -22.18 -7.73
N MET A 152 -0.53 -22.74 -6.61
CA MET A 152 0.54 -23.72 -6.62
C MET A 152 1.95 -23.18 -6.90
N ASP A 153 2.21 -21.90 -6.62
CA ASP A 153 3.58 -21.36 -6.56
C ASP A 153 4.42 -22.15 -5.54
N TRP A 154 5.49 -22.77 -5.98
CA TRP A 154 6.29 -23.69 -5.15
C TRP A 154 7.62 -23.11 -4.68
N GLY A 155 7.87 -21.85 -4.89
CA GLY A 155 8.86 -21.14 -4.13
C GLY A 155 10.31 -21.22 -4.50
N PHE A 156 10.61 -21.72 -5.67
CA PHE A 156 11.97 -21.68 -6.23
C PHE A 156 12.08 -20.67 -7.36
N GLU A 157 11.13 -19.75 -7.40
CA GLU A 157 10.99 -18.71 -8.40
C GLU A 157 11.99 -17.58 -8.16
N ASN A 158 12.16 -16.77 -9.17
CA ASN A 158 13.17 -15.71 -9.21
C ASN A 158 12.75 -14.42 -8.49
N GLY A 159 12.31 -14.52 -7.24
CA GLY A 159 11.95 -13.35 -6.46
C GLY A 159 10.85 -12.52 -7.11
N TYR A 160 10.97 -11.19 -7.08
CA TYR A 160 9.97 -10.28 -7.66
C TYR A 160 9.72 -10.50 -9.16
N ASP A 161 10.72 -10.89 -9.94
CA ASP A 161 10.58 -11.05 -11.40
C ASP A 161 9.53 -12.10 -11.77
N TYR A 162 9.43 -13.19 -11.01
CA TYR A 162 8.41 -14.20 -11.25
C TYR A 162 7.00 -13.62 -11.05
N ALA A 163 6.73 -13.08 -9.88
CA ALA A 163 5.40 -12.57 -9.52
C ALA A 163 4.96 -11.43 -10.46
N LEU A 164 5.83 -10.43 -10.67
CA LEU A 164 5.52 -9.27 -11.49
C LEU A 164 5.29 -9.65 -12.96
N SER A 165 6.14 -10.53 -13.52
CA SER A 165 5.96 -11.00 -14.90
C SER A 165 4.69 -11.84 -15.07
N LEU A 166 4.30 -12.62 -14.05
CA LEU A 166 3.07 -13.40 -14.07
C LEU A 166 1.84 -12.48 -14.11
N VAL A 167 1.81 -11.46 -13.25
CA VAL A 167 0.72 -10.48 -13.24
C VAL A 167 0.62 -9.76 -14.58
N GLU A 168 1.73 -9.26 -15.10
CA GLU A 168 1.77 -8.55 -16.40
C GLU A 168 1.32 -9.45 -17.56
N LYS A 169 1.79 -10.68 -17.62
CA LYS A 169 1.40 -11.67 -18.62
C LYS A 169 -0.11 -11.92 -18.66
N HIS A 170 -0.77 -11.88 -17.53
CA HIS A 170 -2.20 -12.13 -17.40
C HIS A 170 -3.05 -10.85 -17.41
N GLY A 171 -2.43 -9.71 -17.69
CA GLY A 171 -3.12 -8.43 -17.82
C GLY A 171 -3.64 -7.88 -16.49
N GLY A 172 -3.13 -8.35 -15.35
CA GLY A 172 -3.41 -7.81 -14.03
C GLY A 172 -2.63 -6.53 -13.74
N VAL A 173 -2.85 -5.98 -12.54
CA VAL A 173 -2.00 -4.93 -11.94
C VAL A 173 -1.48 -5.41 -10.60
N SER A 174 -0.40 -4.81 -10.12
CA SER A 174 0.23 -5.25 -8.87
C SER A 174 0.85 -4.10 -8.09
N HIS A 175 1.17 -4.39 -6.85
CA HIS A 175 2.13 -3.62 -6.06
C HIS A 175 3.04 -4.56 -5.26
N ILE A 176 4.22 -4.07 -4.90
CA ILE A 176 5.16 -4.78 -4.04
C ILE A 176 4.71 -4.62 -2.59
N ASN A 177 4.58 -5.74 -1.87
CA ASN A 177 4.13 -5.76 -0.49
C ASN A 177 5.29 -5.48 0.47
N HIS A 178 4.95 -4.84 1.60
CA HIS A 178 5.80 -4.66 2.79
C HIS A 178 7.32 -4.74 2.50
N PRO A 179 7.86 -3.86 1.66
CA PRO A 179 9.27 -3.93 1.26
C PRO A 179 10.22 -3.91 2.47
N GLY A 180 9.78 -3.43 3.62
CA GLY A 180 10.50 -3.43 4.88
C GLY A 180 10.78 -4.81 5.44
N ASP A 181 9.95 -5.80 5.19
CA ASP A 181 10.19 -7.19 5.59
C ASP A 181 11.48 -7.72 4.99
N TRP A 182 11.79 -7.27 3.78
CA TRP A 182 13.01 -7.61 3.11
C TRP A 182 14.09 -6.54 3.32
N SER A 183 13.77 -5.27 3.16
CA SER A 183 14.71 -4.16 3.25
C SER A 183 15.03 -3.75 4.69
N GLY A 184 14.29 -4.22 5.69
CA GLY A 184 14.54 -3.92 7.09
C GLY A 184 15.95 -4.27 7.57
N THR A 185 16.58 -5.27 6.96
CA THR A 185 17.98 -5.63 7.24
C THR A 185 19.00 -4.73 6.53
N VAL A 186 18.57 -3.90 5.61
CA VAL A 186 19.42 -3.01 4.81
C VAL A 186 19.19 -1.53 5.14
N TRP A 187 18.30 -1.21 6.09
CA TRP A 187 18.17 0.11 6.66
C TRP A 187 19.39 0.42 7.54
N ASP A 188 20.05 1.54 7.27
CA ASP A 188 21.18 2.02 8.05
C ASP A 188 20.70 3.04 9.09
N ASP A 189 20.50 2.60 10.34
CA ASP A 189 20.04 3.47 11.43
C ASP A 189 20.98 4.66 11.70
N LYS A 190 22.27 4.52 11.42
CA LYS A 190 23.25 5.59 11.66
C LYS A 190 23.15 6.69 10.63
N LYS A 191 22.81 6.33 9.39
CA LYS A 191 22.64 7.28 8.29
C LYS A 191 21.19 7.74 8.15
N GLY A 192 20.22 6.97 8.66
CA GLY A 192 18.80 7.25 8.48
C GLY A 192 18.34 7.06 7.03
N GLU A 193 18.90 6.08 6.32
CA GLU A 193 18.59 5.81 4.92
C GLU A 193 18.67 4.30 4.60
N PHE A 194 18.00 3.88 3.53
CA PHE A 194 18.22 2.56 2.95
C PHE A 194 19.56 2.52 2.22
N ASN A 195 20.22 1.36 2.21
CA ASN A 195 21.35 1.19 1.32
C ASN A 195 20.86 1.27 -0.14
N THR A 196 21.76 1.73 -1.02
CA THR A 196 21.41 1.96 -2.43
C THR A 196 21.00 0.69 -3.16
N GLU A 197 21.45 -0.48 -2.71
CA GLU A 197 21.16 -1.77 -3.34
C GLU A 197 19.69 -2.13 -3.30
N SER A 198 18.99 -1.89 -2.17
CA SER A 198 17.54 -2.14 -2.04
C SER A 198 16.74 -1.21 -2.93
N VAL A 199 17.07 0.08 -2.88
CA VAL A 199 16.39 1.10 -3.69
C VAL A 199 16.61 0.85 -5.17
N ASP A 200 17.82 0.55 -5.59
CA ASP A 200 18.17 0.28 -7.00
C ASP A 200 17.45 -0.97 -7.51
N LEU A 201 17.35 -2.02 -6.66
CA LEU A 201 16.62 -3.22 -7.02
C LEU A 201 15.13 -2.96 -7.26
N LEU A 202 14.44 -2.36 -6.28
CA LEU A 202 13.00 -2.12 -6.39
C LEU A 202 12.72 -1.11 -7.53
N THR A 203 13.61 -0.15 -7.75
CA THR A 203 13.57 0.74 -8.93
C THR A 203 13.60 -0.05 -10.24
N ASP A 204 14.52 -1.03 -10.37
CA ASP A 204 14.57 -1.92 -11.55
C ASP A 204 13.23 -2.63 -11.76
N LYS A 205 12.60 -3.16 -10.69
CA LYS A 205 11.33 -3.87 -10.81
C LYS A 205 10.19 -2.96 -11.24
N LEU A 206 10.07 -1.80 -10.63
CA LEU A 206 9.03 -0.81 -10.96
C LEU A 206 9.14 -0.28 -12.40
N LEU A 207 10.37 -0.09 -12.89
CA LEU A 207 10.62 0.39 -14.27
C LEU A 207 10.49 -0.72 -15.31
N ARG A 208 10.81 -1.96 -14.94
CA ARG A 208 10.74 -3.12 -15.83
C ARG A 208 9.33 -3.62 -16.07
N TYR A 209 8.48 -3.54 -15.05
CA TYR A 209 7.11 -4.07 -15.08
C TYR A 209 6.09 -2.93 -14.96
N PRO A 210 5.59 -2.39 -16.09
CA PRO A 210 4.60 -1.30 -16.08
C PRO A 210 3.33 -1.60 -15.29
N SER A 211 2.91 -2.87 -15.24
CA SER A 211 1.76 -3.35 -14.45
C SER A 211 1.97 -3.27 -12.94
N CYS A 212 3.22 -3.12 -12.47
CA CYS A 212 3.51 -2.83 -11.07
C CYS A 212 3.29 -1.34 -10.80
N LEU A 213 2.19 -1.01 -10.12
CA LEU A 213 1.76 0.37 -9.92
C LEU A 213 2.52 1.08 -8.78
N GLY A 214 3.06 0.31 -7.83
CA GLY A 214 3.72 0.91 -6.69
C GLY A 214 4.15 -0.09 -5.62
N VAL A 215 4.21 0.41 -4.40
CA VAL A 215 4.62 -0.36 -3.21
C VAL A 215 3.67 -0.10 -2.05
N GLU A 216 3.59 -1.01 -1.09
CA GLU A 216 2.98 -0.68 0.20
C GLU A 216 3.89 0.32 0.92
N ALA A 217 3.39 1.53 1.05
CA ALA A 217 4.03 2.59 1.84
C ALA A 217 3.75 2.41 3.34
N VAL A 218 2.66 1.70 3.65
CA VAL A 218 2.28 1.30 5.01
C VAL A 218 1.72 -0.12 4.95
N ASN A 219 2.27 -1.00 5.80
CA ASN A 219 1.75 -2.36 5.96
C ASN A 219 1.66 -2.68 7.44
N GLY A 220 0.47 -3.05 7.92
CA GLY A 220 0.22 -3.37 9.31
C GLY A 220 1.11 -2.52 10.22
N PHE A 221 1.44 -2.97 11.41
CA PHE A 221 2.52 -2.33 12.16
C PHE A 221 3.52 -3.38 12.62
N THR A 222 4.72 -3.35 12.03
CA THR A 222 5.87 -4.08 12.52
C THR A 222 7.09 -3.16 12.52
N SER A 223 8.11 -3.48 13.31
CA SER A 223 9.36 -2.73 13.29
C SER A 223 10.08 -2.80 11.94
N VAL A 224 9.84 -3.84 11.15
CA VAL A 224 10.48 -4.02 9.84
C VAL A 224 9.83 -3.18 8.75
N THR A 225 8.52 -2.89 8.84
CA THR A 225 7.79 -2.05 7.88
C THR A 225 7.77 -0.57 8.26
N ALA A 226 8.40 -0.22 9.36
CA ALA A 226 8.43 1.14 9.90
C ALA A 226 8.96 2.20 8.92
N HIS A 227 9.84 1.80 8.01
CA HIS A 227 10.52 2.69 7.07
C HIS A 227 9.95 2.63 5.64
N ASP A 228 8.86 1.91 5.39
CA ASP A 228 8.31 1.70 4.04
C ASP A 228 7.88 3.02 3.38
N ARG A 229 7.41 4.01 4.16
CA ARG A 229 7.09 5.34 3.64
C ARG A 229 8.33 6.08 3.10
N VAL A 230 9.47 5.96 3.78
CA VAL A 230 10.74 6.55 3.33
C VAL A 230 11.28 5.78 2.12
N MET A 231 11.10 4.45 2.10
CA MET A 231 11.41 3.64 0.92
C MET A 231 10.60 4.12 -0.28
N TRP A 232 9.30 4.32 -0.11
CA TRP A 232 8.42 4.84 -1.16
C TRP A 232 8.91 6.20 -1.71
N ASP A 233 9.24 7.16 -0.84
CA ASP A 233 9.82 8.46 -1.26
C ASP A 233 11.13 8.29 -2.02
N SER A 234 11.98 7.36 -1.61
CA SER A 234 13.23 7.03 -2.32
C SER A 234 12.97 6.47 -3.71
N LEU A 235 11.99 5.58 -3.85
CA LEU A 235 11.57 4.99 -5.12
C LEU A 235 10.93 6.02 -6.03
N LEU A 236 10.11 6.94 -5.51
CA LEU A 236 9.57 8.07 -6.27
C LEU A 236 10.70 8.91 -6.88
N THR A 237 11.68 9.27 -6.06
CA THR A 237 12.83 10.07 -6.51
C THR A 237 13.63 9.37 -7.61
N ARG A 238 13.73 8.04 -7.57
CA ARG A 238 14.44 7.23 -8.57
C ARG A 238 13.64 6.99 -9.85
N CYS A 239 12.32 6.81 -9.74
CA CYS A 239 11.48 6.40 -10.87
C CYS A 239 10.92 7.59 -11.68
N LEU A 240 10.64 8.73 -11.04
CA LEU A 240 10.07 9.89 -11.72
C LEU A 240 10.91 10.41 -12.89
N PRO A 241 12.25 10.45 -12.85
CA PRO A 241 13.05 10.84 -14.01
C PRO A 241 12.85 9.96 -15.25
N TYR A 242 12.37 8.73 -15.07
CA TYR A 242 12.00 7.79 -16.13
C TYR A 242 10.51 7.87 -16.52
N GLY A 243 9.77 8.84 -15.99
CA GLY A 243 8.35 9.02 -16.26
C GLY A 243 7.43 8.04 -15.53
N LYS A 244 7.95 7.29 -14.54
CA LYS A 244 7.16 6.34 -13.75
C LYS A 244 6.80 6.95 -12.40
N THR A 245 5.51 7.21 -12.20
CA THR A 245 4.97 7.51 -10.87
C THR A 245 4.79 6.19 -10.10
N VAL A 246 5.31 6.14 -8.89
CA VAL A 246 5.18 5.02 -7.96
C VAL A 246 4.10 5.36 -6.95
N PHE A 247 2.99 4.63 -6.95
CA PHE A 247 1.91 4.87 -5.99
C PHE A 247 2.18 4.18 -4.65
N GLY A 248 1.75 4.84 -3.57
CA GLY A 248 1.83 4.30 -2.21
C GLY A 248 0.52 3.63 -1.82
N PHE A 249 0.57 2.34 -1.52
CA PHE A 249 -0.56 1.56 -1.03
C PHE A 249 -0.51 1.45 0.49
N ALA A 250 -1.64 1.14 1.11
CA ALA A 250 -1.76 0.78 2.52
C ALA A 250 -2.44 -0.59 2.63
N GLY A 251 -1.74 -1.55 3.18
CA GLY A 251 -2.20 -2.91 3.38
C GLY A 251 -2.21 -3.30 4.86
N SER A 252 -3.30 -3.88 5.34
CA SER A 252 -3.34 -4.35 6.72
C SER A 252 -2.54 -5.62 6.94
N ASP A 253 -2.39 -6.42 5.88
CA ASP A 253 -1.81 -7.77 5.96
C ASP A 253 -2.44 -8.56 7.11
N ALA A 254 -3.77 -8.44 7.20
CA ALA A 254 -4.51 -8.89 8.36
C ALA A 254 -4.65 -10.42 8.35
N HIS A 255 -4.09 -11.06 9.37
CA HIS A 255 -4.22 -12.48 9.66
C HIS A 255 -5.23 -12.76 10.78
N THR A 256 -5.79 -11.69 11.37
CA THR A 256 -6.83 -11.72 12.40
C THR A 256 -7.83 -10.60 12.17
N THR A 257 -9.05 -10.76 12.67
CA THR A 257 -10.11 -9.73 12.57
C THR A 257 -9.72 -8.41 13.26
N GLY A 258 -8.93 -8.46 14.32
CA GLY A 258 -8.45 -7.27 15.03
C GLY A 258 -7.51 -6.41 14.21
N ARG A 259 -6.79 -6.99 13.25
CA ARG A 259 -5.81 -6.26 12.43
C ARG A 259 -6.38 -5.69 11.13
N LEU A 260 -7.59 -6.07 10.74
CA LEU A 260 -8.21 -5.58 9.50
C LEU A 260 -8.13 -4.04 9.38
N ASN A 261 -8.41 -3.34 10.47
CA ASN A 261 -8.52 -1.89 10.46
C ASN A 261 -7.18 -1.16 10.74
N SER A 262 -6.06 -1.87 10.78
CA SER A 262 -4.76 -1.22 11.01
C SER A 262 -4.38 -0.28 9.87
N CYS A 263 -4.56 -0.73 8.63
CA CYS A 263 -4.30 0.02 7.40
C CYS A 263 -5.32 -0.34 6.32
N PHE A 264 -5.67 0.62 5.49
CA PHE A 264 -6.61 0.42 4.37
C PHE A 264 -6.50 1.58 3.35
N MET A 265 -7.24 1.47 2.26
CA MET A 265 -7.30 2.49 1.22
C MET A 265 -8.64 3.21 1.24
N TYR A 266 -8.67 4.46 0.76
CA TYR A 266 -9.88 5.16 0.33
C TYR A 266 -9.84 5.36 -1.18
N PHE A 267 -10.62 4.59 -1.92
CA PHE A 267 -10.75 4.72 -3.37
C PHE A 267 -11.80 5.78 -3.71
N MET A 268 -11.45 6.71 -4.60
CA MET A 268 -12.34 7.77 -5.06
C MET A 268 -13.09 7.31 -6.30
N LEU A 269 -14.32 6.81 -6.12
CA LEU A 269 -15.11 6.19 -7.19
C LEU A 269 -16.46 6.85 -7.35
N ASP A 270 -16.98 6.87 -8.58
CA ASP A 270 -18.37 7.22 -8.88
C ASP A 270 -19.31 6.04 -8.58
N GLU A 271 -18.87 4.83 -8.96
CA GLU A 271 -19.52 3.56 -8.70
C GLU A 271 -18.49 2.47 -8.39
N VAL A 272 -18.93 1.37 -7.78
CA VAL A 272 -18.05 0.26 -7.44
C VAL A 272 -18.21 -0.85 -8.47
N SER A 273 -17.18 -1.05 -9.28
CA SER A 273 -17.04 -2.14 -10.26
C SER A 273 -15.56 -2.53 -10.39
N ASN A 274 -15.27 -3.68 -10.99
CA ASN A 274 -13.91 -4.09 -11.27
C ASN A 274 -13.17 -3.06 -12.15
N GLU A 275 -13.87 -2.50 -13.13
CA GLU A 275 -13.33 -1.51 -14.08
C GLU A 275 -13.00 -0.20 -13.37
N SER A 276 -13.91 0.30 -12.52
CA SER A 276 -13.69 1.56 -11.80
C SER A 276 -12.60 1.42 -10.74
N ILE A 277 -12.54 0.29 -10.03
CA ILE A 277 -11.48 -0.03 -9.05
C ILE A 277 -10.13 -0.07 -9.78
N ARG A 278 -10.02 -0.82 -10.88
CA ARG A 278 -8.81 -0.91 -11.66
C ARG A 278 -8.35 0.45 -12.17
N SER A 279 -9.25 1.21 -12.75
CA SER A 279 -8.97 2.54 -13.27
C SER A 279 -8.50 3.50 -12.18
N CYS A 280 -9.11 3.43 -11.00
CA CYS A 280 -8.70 4.19 -9.81
C CYS A 280 -7.27 3.84 -9.38
N MET A 281 -6.93 2.54 -9.33
CA MET A 281 -5.58 2.08 -9.02
C MET A 281 -4.55 2.56 -10.04
N GLU A 282 -4.83 2.41 -11.34
CA GLU A 282 -3.93 2.77 -12.43
C GLU A 282 -3.69 4.28 -12.51
N ARG A 283 -4.68 5.11 -12.12
CA ARG A 283 -4.56 6.58 -12.11
C ARG A 283 -4.08 7.16 -10.80
N GLY A 284 -4.06 6.38 -9.71
CA GLY A 284 -3.68 6.87 -8.38
C GLY A 284 -4.77 7.74 -7.74
N GLU A 285 -6.04 7.57 -8.07
CA GLU A 285 -7.17 8.34 -7.55
C GLU A 285 -7.62 7.82 -6.17
N PHE A 286 -6.67 7.65 -5.26
CA PHE A 286 -6.91 7.06 -3.95
C PHE A 286 -6.00 7.63 -2.87
N PHE A 287 -6.37 7.42 -1.62
CA PHE A 287 -5.58 7.74 -0.44
C PHE A 287 -5.28 6.47 0.34
N GLY A 288 -4.10 6.38 0.95
CA GLY A 288 -3.82 5.36 1.95
C GLY A 288 -4.17 5.88 3.35
N ALA A 289 -4.50 4.97 4.26
CA ALA A 289 -4.90 5.29 5.62
C ALA A 289 -4.33 4.29 6.61
N THR A 290 -3.96 4.75 7.80
CA THR A 290 -3.45 3.89 8.86
C THR A 290 -3.78 4.46 10.24
N HIS A 291 -4.08 3.56 11.17
CA HIS A 291 -4.28 3.87 12.58
C HIS A 291 -3.00 3.84 13.41
N THR A 292 -1.90 3.39 12.81
CA THR A 292 -0.60 3.38 13.48
C THR A 292 0.42 4.11 12.63
N VAL A 293 1.03 5.15 13.19
CA VAL A 293 2.03 5.96 12.52
C VAL A 293 3.22 6.17 13.44
N ILE A 294 4.39 5.86 12.95
CA ILE A 294 5.65 6.19 13.62
C ILE A 294 6.47 7.14 12.77
N SER A 295 7.35 7.87 13.41
CA SER A 295 8.34 8.69 12.73
C SER A 295 9.34 7.80 12.00
N SER A 296 9.72 8.18 10.79
CA SER A 296 10.64 7.44 9.95
C SER A 296 11.49 8.39 9.11
N GLY A 297 12.80 8.37 9.32
CA GLY A 297 13.69 9.29 8.65
C GLY A 297 13.34 10.75 8.95
N ALA A 298 13.14 11.56 7.89
CA ALA A 298 12.79 12.98 7.99
C ALA A 298 11.29 13.26 7.94
N ILE A 299 10.44 12.23 8.03
CA ILE A 299 8.97 12.36 7.95
C ILE A 299 8.29 11.68 9.13
N GLY A 300 7.10 12.10 9.45
CA GLY A 300 6.24 11.49 10.45
C GLY A 300 5.71 12.46 11.49
N PRO A 301 4.87 11.99 12.41
CA PRO A 301 4.31 12.79 13.48
C PRO A 301 5.38 13.18 14.50
N GLU A 302 5.10 14.22 15.30
CA GLU A 302 5.96 14.59 16.44
C GLU A 302 5.95 13.52 17.53
N GLN A 303 4.85 12.80 17.66
CA GLN A 303 4.66 11.67 18.55
C GLN A 303 4.01 10.54 17.79
N ASP A 304 4.48 9.33 18.02
CA ASP A 304 3.91 8.13 17.39
C ASP A 304 2.44 7.98 17.73
N VAL A 305 1.63 7.58 16.75
CA VAL A 305 0.20 7.34 16.91
C VAL A 305 -0.05 5.83 16.88
N HIS A 306 -0.73 5.34 17.91
CA HIS A 306 -1.13 3.94 18.03
C HIS A 306 -2.59 3.89 18.48
N ALA A 307 -3.51 3.78 17.52
CA ALA A 307 -4.91 3.58 17.87
C ALA A 307 -5.15 2.11 18.30
N PRO A 308 -6.15 1.85 19.16
CA PRO A 308 -6.50 0.50 19.58
C PRO A 308 -6.88 -0.39 18.37
N GLU A 309 -6.40 -1.64 18.36
CA GLU A 309 -6.77 -2.63 17.35
C GLU A 309 -8.28 -2.97 17.41
N GLY A 310 -8.84 -3.30 16.24
CA GLY A 310 -10.23 -3.77 16.12
C GLY A 310 -11.31 -2.72 16.31
N ILE A 311 -10.96 -1.45 16.49
CA ILE A 311 -11.90 -0.34 16.64
C ILE A 311 -11.84 0.56 15.41
N ASP A 312 -12.99 0.82 14.80
CA ASP A 312 -13.10 1.77 13.67
C ASP A 312 -13.11 3.21 14.21
N GLN A 313 -11.91 3.77 14.40
CA GLN A 313 -11.75 5.15 14.84
C GLN A 313 -11.79 6.08 13.60
N PRO A 314 -12.48 7.23 13.68
CA PRO A 314 -12.56 8.12 12.53
C PRO A 314 -11.21 8.77 12.22
N LEU A 315 -10.69 8.53 11.03
CA LEU A 315 -9.55 9.23 10.45
C LEU A 315 -9.98 10.53 9.75
N ALA A 316 -9.00 11.29 9.29
CA ALA A 316 -9.26 12.47 8.46
C ALA A 316 -10.06 12.08 7.21
N ARG A 317 -11.00 12.94 6.82
CA ARG A 317 -11.83 12.77 5.62
C ARG A 317 -11.48 13.81 4.60
N VAL A 318 -10.77 13.42 3.56
CA VAL A 318 -10.45 14.31 2.44
C VAL A 318 -11.73 14.56 1.64
N SER A 319 -12.13 15.83 1.54
CA SER A 319 -13.24 16.27 0.70
C SER A 319 -12.77 16.83 -0.65
N SER A 320 -11.53 17.34 -0.73
CA SER A 320 -10.87 17.65 -2.00
C SER A 320 -9.36 17.80 -1.84
N LEU A 321 -8.64 17.51 -2.92
CA LEU A 321 -7.21 17.83 -3.08
C LEU A 321 -7.03 18.30 -4.52
N THR A 322 -6.87 19.60 -4.70
CA THR A 322 -6.88 20.26 -6.01
C THR A 322 -5.60 21.04 -6.27
N THR A 323 -5.28 21.24 -7.54
CA THR A 323 -4.15 22.06 -7.98
C THR A 323 -4.64 23.21 -8.86
N GLU A 324 -4.15 24.42 -8.62
CA GLU A 324 -4.39 25.59 -9.45
C GLU A 324 -3.10 26.40 -9.60
N GLY A 325 -2.56 26.47 -10.79
CA GLY A 325 -1.21 27.01 -11.01
C GLY A 325 -0.20 26.23 -10.16
N HIS A 326 0.55 26.93 -9.32
CA HIS A 326 1.53 26.32 -8.40
C HIS A 326 1.00 26.13 -6.98
N LYS A 327 -0.32 26.16 -6.78
CA LYS A 327 -0.96 25.97 -5.48
C LYS A 327 -1.60 24.59 -5.39
N ILE A 328 -1.42 23.96 -4.23
CA ILE A 328 -2.09 22.72 -3.87
C ILE A 328 -3.00 23.02 -2.69
N THR A 329 -4.31 22.78 -2.86
CA THR A 329 -5.31 23.03 -1.82
C THR A 329 -5.93 21.72 -1.37
N LEU A 330 -5.81 21.44 -0.07
CA LEU A 330 -6.44 20.36 0.64
C LEU A 330 -7.67 20.88 1.38
N CYS A 331 -8.80 20.18 1.25
CA CYS A 331 -9.93 20.31 2.16
C CYS A 331 -10.18 18.96 2.83
N ALA A 332 -10.19 18.92 4.16
CA ALA A 332 -10.41 17.72 4.93
C ALA A 332 -11.11 18.01 6.25
N GLY A 333 -12.07 17.17 6.61
CA GLY A 333 -12.69 17.16 7.93
C GLY A 333 -12.00 16.19 8.88
N ASN A 334 -12.20 16.37 10.18
CA ASN A 334 -11.60 15.54 11.24
C ASN A 334 -10.06 15.41 11.11
N ALA A 335 -9.41 16.52 10.78
CA ALA A 335 -7.98 16.63 10.59
C ALA A 335 -7.41 17.73 11.47
N ASP A 336 -6.32 17.45 12.19
CA ASP A 336 -5.65 18.41 13.05
C ASP A 336 -4.64 19.23 12.24
N TYR A 337 -3.79 18.54 11.48
CA TYR A 337 -2.78 19.19 10.65
C TYR A 337 -2.42 18.35 9.42
N VAL A 338 -1.75 18.98 8.47
CA VAL A 338 -1.16 18.36 7.29
C VAL A 338 0.34 18.64 7.24
N GLN A 339 1.10 17.60 6.87
CA GLN A 339 2.50 17.72 6.48
C GLN A 339 2.59 17.57 4.95
N TRP A 340 3.24 18.54 4.32
CA TRP A 340 3.56 18.51 2.90
C TRP A 340 4.99 17.97 2.74
N ILE A 341 5.14 16.98 1.88
CA ILE A 341 6.38 16.21 1.72
C ILE A 341 6.82 16.27 0.27
N ALA A 342 8.08 16.62 0.05
CA ALA A 342 8.75 16.55 -1.24
C ALA A 342 10.10 15.84 -1.09
N ASN A 343 10.40 14.94 -2.01
CA ASN A 343 11.67 14.19 -2.01
C ASN A 343 12.04 13.59 -0.62
N GLY A 344 11.05 13.02 0.08
CA GLY A 344 11.23 12.38 1.39
C GLY A 344 11.48 13.35 2.56
N ARG A 345 11.14 14.63 2.43
CA ARG A 345 11.32 15.65 3.48
C ARG A 345 10.05 16.45 3.67
N ILE A 346 9.75 16.81 4.92
CA ILE A 346 8.69 17.77 5.23
C ILE A 346 9.14 19.15 4.74
N ILE A 347 8.38 19.74 3.81
CA ILE A 347 8.61 21.08 3.27
C ILE A 347 7.72 22.13 3.91
N ALA A 348 6.58 21.71 4.46
CA ALA A 348 5.70 22.56 5.25
C ALA A 348 4.82 21.71 6.18
N LYS A 349 4.42 22.30 7.30
CA LYS A 349 3.39 21.78 8.21
C LYS A 349 2.36 22.89 8.44
N GLN A 350 1.09 22.55 8.33
CA GLN A 350 0.00 23.50 8.48
C GLN A 350 -1.14 22.87 9.30
N GLU A 351 -1.70 23.60 10.26
CA GLU A 351 -3.01 23.31 10.82
C GLU A 351 -4.09 23.60 9.77
N LEU A 352 -5.19 22.86 9.82
CA LEU A 352 -6.31 23.14 8.91
C LEU A 352 -7.20 24.23 9.49
N SER A 353 -7.23 25.40 8.84
CA SER A 353 -8.17 26.46 9.16
C SER A 353 -9.49 26.22 8.42
N ASP A 354 -10.57 26.06 9.17
CA ASP A 354 -11.89 25.71 8.62
C ASP A 354 -11.86 24.47 7.71
N GLY A 355 -11.02 23.47 8.08
CA GLY A 355 -10.83 22.26 7.31
C GLY A 355 -10.05 22.44 6.02
N LYS A 356 -9.31 23.53 5.84
CA LYS A 356 -8.57 23.86 4.63
C LYS A 356 -7.09 24.17 4.91
N ALA A 357 -6.22 23.68 4.05
CA ALA A 357 -4.80 24.07 3.99
C ALA A 357 -4.40 24.28 2.53
N THR A 358 -3.56 25.28 2.27
CA THR A 358 -3.05 25.58 0.92
C THR A 358 -1.53 25.71 0.96
N LEU A 359 -0.86 24.93 0.15
CA LEU A 359 0.58 25.04 -0.10
C LEU A 359 0.78 25.87 -1.37
N ASP A 360 1.48 26.98 -1.25
CA ASP A 360 1.88 27.84 -2.37
C ASP A 360 3.36 27.59 -2.69
N LEU A 361 3.63 26.85 -3.76
CA LEU A 361 4.99 26.46 -4.15
C LEU A 361 5.83 27.64 -4.63
N ASP A 362 5.21 28.78 -5.03
CA ASP A 362 5.96 30.00 -5.39
C ASP A 362 6.67 30.63 -4.18
N THR A 363 6.31 30.22 -2.98
CA THR A 363 6.97 30.66 -1.74
C THR A 363 8.15 29.80 -1.33
N LEU A 364 8.43 28.72 -2.05
CA LEU A 364 9.44 27.72 -1.72
C LEU A 364 10.50 27.61 -2.83
N SER A 365 11.68 27.07 -2.49
CA SER A 365 12.66 26.66 -3.49
C SER A 365 12.26 25.28 -4.03
N THR A 366 11.81 25.25 -5.30
CA THR A 366 11.28 24.04 -5.94
C THR A 366 12.25 23.40 -6.93
N GLU A 367 13.44 23.95 -7.13
CA GLU A 367 14.39 23.52 -8.19
C GLU A 367 14.67 22.01 -8.21
N ASP A 368 14.84 21.43 -7.02
CA ASP A 368 15.15 19.99 -6.86
C ASP A 368 13.91 19.15 -6.58
N MET A 369 12.73 19.76 -6.44
CA MET A 369 11.52 19.00 -6.11
C MET A 369 11.00 18.24 -7.34
N LEU A 370 10.76 16.95 -7.19
CA LEU A 370 10.18 16.10 -8.22
C LEU A 370 8.68 15.89 -8.04
N TYR A 371 8.20 15.95 -6.81
CA TYR A 371 6.78 15.76 -6.46
C TYR A 371 6.48 16.44 -5.13
N VAL A 372 5.19 16.60 -4.86
CA VAL A 372 4.65 16.91 -3.53
C VAL A 372 3.56 15.90 -3.21
N ARG A 373 3.58 15.37 -1.99
CA ARG A 373 2.49 14.58 -1.41
C ARG A 373 2.14 15.13 -0.02
N CYS A 374 1.03 14.71 0.54
CA CYS A 374 0.68 15.13 1.89
C CYS A 374 0.34 13.95 2.80
N GLU A 375 0.60 14.13 4.08
CA GLU A 375 0.16 13.29 5.18
C GLU A 375 -0.72 14.12 6.11
N ILE A 376 -1.95 13.66 6.34
CA ILE A 376 -3.01 14.38 7.05
C ILE A 376 -3.26 13.62 8.34
N TYR A 377 -3.09 14.28 9.46
CA TYR A 377 -3.06 13.66 10.77
C TYR A 377 -4.27 14.06 11.62
N ASN A 378 -4.69 13.13 12.46
CA ASN A 378 -5.47 13.37 13.67
C ASN A 378 -5.00 12.42 14.79
N VAL A 379 -5.62 12.50 15.96
CA VAL A 379 -5.26 11.65 17.11
C VAL A 379 -5.42 10.15 16.86
N ASN A 380 -6.16 9.75 15.86
CA ASN A 380 -6.47 8.34 15.53
C ASN A 380 -5.59 7.75 14.45
N GLY A 381 -4.76 8.54 13.78
CA GLY A 381 -3.88 8.07 12.73
C GLY A 381 -3.62 9.08 11.61
N MET A 382 -3.39 8.56 10.42
CA MET A 382 -2.96 9.32 9.26
C MET A 382 -3.68 8.86 7.98
N VAL A 383 -3.96 9.84 7.12
CA VAL A 383 -4.34 9.61 5.71
C VAL A 383 -3.28 10.26 4.83
N PHE A 384 -2.81 9.57 3.79
CA PHE A 384 -1.79 10.11 2.89
C PHE A 384 -2.25 10.10 1.43
N SER A 385 -1.83 11.15 0.71
CA SER A 385 -2.13 11.30 -0.72
C SER A 385 -1.12 10.58 -1.59
N GLN A 386 -1.50 10.36 -2.85
CA GLN A 386 -0.58 10.02 -3.91
C GLN A 386 0.24 11.25 -4.33
N PRO A 387 1.41 11.07 -4.98
CA PRO A 387 2.28 12.18 -5.36
C PRO A 387 1.68 13.04 -6.47
N ILE A 388 1.72 14.34 -6.28
CA ILE A 388 1.48 15.35 -7.31
C ILE A 388 2.84 15.67 -7.92
N VAL A 389 3.04 15.32 -9.18
CA VAL A 389 4.35 15.43 -9.85
C VAL A 389 4.60 16.88 -10.30
N ILE A 390 5.81 17.36 -10.10
CA ILE A 390 6.29 18.64 -10.62
C ILE A 390 6.92 18.39 -11.99
N ASP A 391 6.16 18.62 -13.04
CA ASP A 391 6.59 18.38 -14.43
C ASP A 391 7.23 19.64 -15.02
N ARG A 392 8.49 19.51 -15.40
CA ARG A 392 9.28 20.57 -16.05
C ARG A 392 9.38 20.40 -17.57
N GLY A 393 8.54 19.55 -18.16
CA GLY A 393 8.53 19.29 -19.61
C GLY A 393 9.78 18.57 -20.14
N SER A 394 10.61 18.00 -19.27
CA SER A 394 11.75 17.18 -19.68
C SER A 394 11.29 15.84 -20.21
N ALA A 395 11.86 15.40 -21.34
CA ALA A 395 11.59 14.04 -21.82
C ALA A 395 12.07 12.99 -20.81
N PRO A 396 11.28 11.95 -20.52
CA PRO A 396 11.71 10.89 -19.63
C PRO A 396 13.00 10.23 -20.08
N LEU A 397 13.84 9.87 -19.12
CA LEU A 397 15.03 9.08 -19.36
C LEU A 397 14.64 7.70 -19.92
N LYS A 398 15.47 7.16 -20.79
CA LYS A 398 15.29 5.79 -21.27
C LYS A 398 15.82 4.83 -20.20
N TYR A 399 14.95 3.94 -19.73
CA TYR A 399 15.38 2.89 -18.83
C TYR A 399 16.04 1.74 -19.62
N GLU A 400 17.22 1.35 -19.18
CA GLU A 400 17.92 0.15 -19.67
C GLU A 400 18.24 -0.75 -18.48
N PRO A 401 17.69 -1.99 -18.45
CA PRO A 401 17.93 -2.91 -17.35
C PRO A 401 19.43 -3.19 -17.16
N ASN A 402 19.98 -2.81 -16.04
CA ASN A 402 21.41 -2.95 -15.75
C ASN A 402 21.74 -4.20 -14.90
N THR A 403 20.79 -5.13 -14.77
CA THR A 403 20.98 -6.32 -13.96
C THR A 403 21.62 -7.44 -14.74
N THR A 404 22.87 -7.78 -14.42
CA THR A 404 23.53 -9.00 -14.89
C THR A 404 22.88 -10.24 -14.26
N ALA A 405 23.02 -11.41 -14.90
CA ALA A 405 22.54 -12.67 -14.31
C ALA A 405 23.16 -12.95 -12.93
N ALA A 406 24.40 -12.50 -12.68
CA ALA A 406 25.07 -12.63 -11.39
C ALA A 406 24.40 -11.78 -10.31
N GLN A 407 24.06 -10.53 -10.61
CA GLN A 407 23.34 -9.64 -9.68
C GLN A 407 21.93 -10.16 -9.34
N ARG A 408 21.22 -10.73 -10.33
CA ARG A 408 19.94 -11.38 -10.09
C ARG A 408 20.05 -12.58 -9.15
N THR A 409 21.07 -13.44 -9.37
CA THR A 409 21.31 -14.61 -8.53
C THR A 409 21.70 -14.20 -7.12
N GLU A 410 22.56 -13.22 -6.97
CA GLU A 410 22.97 -12.67 -5.67
C GLU A 410 21.76 -12.11 -4.91
N PHE A 411 20.90 -11.37 -5.59
CA PHE A 411 19.69 -10.84 -4.99
C PHE A 411 18.73 -11.95 -4.54
N ILE A 412 18.45 -12.96 -5.38
CA ILE A 412 17.61 -14.10 -5.02
C ILE A 412 18.15 -14.75 -3.73
N LEU A 413 19.45 -14.95 -3.65
CA LEU A 413 20.08 -15.52 -2.45
C LEU A 413 19.90 -14.62 -1.23
N LYS A 414 20.08 -13.30 -1.37
CA LYS A 414 19.95 -12.33 -0.27
C LYS A 414 18.50 -12.15 0.20
N SER A 415 17.52 -12.32 -0.67
CA SER A 415 16.09 -12.24 -0.35
C SER A 415 15.50 -13.53 0.20
N THR A 416 16.30 -14.59 0.41
CA THR A 416 15.79 -15.82 0.98
C THR A 416 15.61 -15.71 2.49
N ARG A 417 14.53 -16.28 3.03
CA ARG A 417 14.32 -16.38 4.49
C ARG A 417 15.52 -17.00 5.20
N VAL A 418 16.16 -17.97 4.57
CA VAL A 418 17.36 -18.63 5.10
C VAL A 418 18.50 -17.60 5.26
N TYR A 419 18.74 -16.79 4.23
CA TYR A 419 19.78 -15.74 4.31
C TYR A 419 19.46 -14.70 5.39
N VAL A 420 18.21 -14.22 5.45
CA VAL A 420 17.78 -13.24 6.45
C VAL A 420 17.98 -13.77 7.88
N ILE A 421 17.61 -15.04 8.13
CA ILE A 421 17.81 -15.69 9.43
C ILE A 421 19.30 -15.81 9.76
N PHE A 422 20.10 -16.31 8.82
CA PHE A 422 21.56 -16.45 9.04
C PHE A 422 22.24 -15.09 9.23
N LYS A 423 21.83 -14.08 8.47
CA LYS A 423 22.35 -12.73 8.63
C LYS A 423 22.01 -12.16 10.02
N ALA A 424 20.76 -12.27 10.45
CA ALA A 424 20.33 -11.82 11.77
C ALA A 424 21.09 -12.52 12.91
N LEU A 425 21.30 -13.83 12.79
CA LEU A 425 22.11 -14.60 13.74
C LEU A 425 23.57 -14.15 13.73
N PHE A 426 24.14 -13.91 12.55
CA PHE A 426 25.52 -13.44 12.41
C PHE A 426 25.71 -12.05 13.02
N ASP A 427 24.79 -11.14 12.76
CA ASP A 427 24.82 -9.78 13.31
C ASP A 427 24.70 -9.82 14.84
N LEU A 428 23.80 -10.66 15.40
CA LEU A 428 23.66 -10.86 16.84
C LEU A 428 24.96 -11.38 17.49
N ILE A 429 25.61 -12.36 16.87
CA ILE A 429 26.87 -12.91 17.34
C ILE A 429 27.99 -11.86 17.24
N SER A 430 28.07 -11.16 16.12
CA SER A 430 29.08 -10.11 15.90
C SER A 430 28.97 -8.99 16.93
N ASP A 431 27.76 -8.56 17.23
CA ASP A 431 27.50 -7.51 18.24
C ASP A 431 27.75 -8.00 19.67
N SER A 432 27.58 -9.28 19.93
CA SER A 432 27.93 -9.91 21.22
C SER A 432 29.43 -10.03 21.43
N ILE A 433 30.22 -10.16 20.36
CA ILE A 433 31.68 -10.23 20.42
C ILE A 433 32.32 -8.84 20.55
N LYS A 434 31.64 -7.77 20.09
CA LYS A 434 32.08 -6.39 20.16
C LYS A 434 31.81 -5.70 21.51
N LYS A 435 31.01 -6.33 22.37
CA LYS A 435 30.76 -5.94 23.77
C LYS A 435 31.73 -6.66 24.71
#